data_bfb7659cfc858b2b99f3cd5bf3d36ed2
#
_entry.id   bfb7659cfc858b2b99f3cd5bf3d36ed2
#
_cell.length_a   1.000
_cell.length_b   1.000
_cell.length_c   1.000
_cell.angle_alpha   90.00
_cell.angle_beta   90.00
_cell.angle_gamma   90.00
#
_symmetry.space_group_name_H-M   'P 1'
#
loop_
_entity.id
_entity.type
_entity.pdbx_description
1 polymer ?
#
loop_
_entity_poly.entity_id
_entity_poly.type
_entity_poly.pdbx_seq_one_letter_code
_entity_poly.pdbx_strand_id
1 'polypeptide(L)'
;IVAVFTEDDSLQLAGGDQLSTIFNDKQQASILKQLEAVGAKGKINEVTRIPGIEDVAPVIAVGLGKADELDDEKLRRATGTVARSLSGVENIATTVGELGLEAAVTGFGLGSYSYKGLRKASDEDAEDTADKPLTIHFIGGDKDEFVASQIIVESVILARDLVNTPSSHLYPESYAVIAANEAGKYGLKTEILDDEQLAEDGFGGILAVGNGSSRKPRLLRLTWKHRKASKHVALVGK
;
A
#
# COMPACT_ATOMS: atom_id res chain seq x y z
N ILE A 1 11.64 -3.08 -12.17
CA ILE A 1 10.75 -4.27 -12.16
C ILE A 1 10.05 -4.36 -13.49
N VAL A 2 9.94 -5.55 -14.03
CA VAL A 2 9.18 -5.85 -15.25
C VAL A 2 8.13 -6.92 -14.98
N ALA A 3 7.01 -6.85 -15.68
CA ALA A 3 5.99 -7.90 -15.65
C ALA A 3 6.24 -8.92 -16.76
N VAL A 4 5.86 -10.17 -16.52
CA VAL A 4 6.02 -11.27 -17.46
C VAL A 4 4.74 -12.09 -17.54
N PHE A 5 4.24 -12.28 -18.75
CA PHE A 5 3.17 -13.23 -19.06
C PHE A 5 3.72 -14.58 -19.51
N THR A 6 2.90 -15.60 -19.40
CA THR A 6 3.12 -16.92 -19.99
C THR A 6 2.14 -17.14 -21.10
N GLU A 7 2.62 -17.42 -22.31
CA GLU A 7 1.80 -17.77 -23.46
C GLU A 7 2.44 -18.97 -24.18
N ASP A 8 1.69 -20.04 -24.36
CA ASP A 8 2.15 -21.29 -25.02
C ASP A 8 3.52 -21.78 -24.50
N ASP A 9 3.70 -21.83 -23.18
CA ASP A 9 4.95 -22.17 -22.49
C ASP A 9 6.14 -21.22 -22.76
N SER A 10 5.94 -20.10 -23.43
CA SER A 10 6.93 -19.04 -23.64
C SER A 10 6.68 -17.85 -22.72
N LEU A 11 7.75 -17.11 -22.40
CA LEU A 11 7.67 -15.89 -21.61
C LEU A 11 7.55 -14.67 -22.53
N GLN A 12 6.71 -13.71 -22.12
CA GLN A 12 6.57 -12.43 -22.80
C GLN A 12 6.67 -11.30 -21.77
N LEU A 13 7.49 -10.28 -22.06
CA LEU A 13 7.52 -9.07 -21.23
C LEU A 13 6.24 -8.27 -21.45
N ALA A 14 5.70 -7.76 -20.35
CA ALA A 14 4.53 -6.90 -20.33
C ALA A 14 4.88 -5.51 -19.79
N GLY A 15 4.16 -4.47 -20.20
CA GLY A 15 4.40 -3.10 -19.74
C GLY A 15 4.17 -2.05 -20.82
N GLY A 16 3.37 -2.39 -21.83
CA GLY A 16 2.93 -1.47 -22.88
C GLY A 16 4.05 -0.79 -23.66
N ASP A 17 3.75 0.38 -24.24
CA ASP A 17 4.69 1.17 -25.03
C ASP A 17 5.88 1.68 -24.21
N GLN A 18 5.69 1.87 -22.90
CA GLN A 18 6.75 2.37 -22.02
C GLN A 18 7.91 1.38 -21.88
N LEU A 19 7.66 0.08 -21.96
CA LEU A 19 8.71 -0.93 -21.92
C LEU A 19 9.72 -0.73 -23.05
N SER A 20 9.24 -0.42 -24.26
CA SER A 20 10.07 -0.19 -25.45
C SER A 20 10.86 1.13 -25.40
N THR A 21 10.43 2.08 -24.55
CA THR A 21 11.20 3.31 -24.31
C THR A 21 12.38 3.09 -23.36
N ILE A 22 12.29 2.06 -22.49
CA ILE A 22 13.32 1.76 -21.49
C ILE A 22 14.30 0.70 -22.03
N PHE A 23 13.79 -0.33 -22.68
CA PHE A 23 14.57 -1.45 -23.20
C PHE A 23 14.40 -1.58 -24.70
N ASN A 24 15.50 -1.52 -25.45
CA ASN A 24 15.45 -1.86 -26.85
C ASN A 24 15.22 -3.37 -27.06
N ASP A 25 14.92 -3.79 -28.29
CA ASP A 25 14.58 -5.17 -28.62
C ASP A 25 15.66 -6.18 -28.19
N LYS A 26 16.96 -5.81 -28.34
CA LYS A 26 18.08 -6.65 -27.94
C LYS A 26 18.10 -6.86 -26.41
N GLN A 27 17.83 -5.80 -25.64
CA GLN A 27 17.78 -5.86 -24.18
C GLN A 27 16.57 -6.68 -23.72
N GLN A 28 15.39 -6.49 -24.33
CA GLN A 28 14.19 -7.29 -24.02
C GLN A 28 14.43 -8.78 -24.30
N ALA A 29 14.99 -9.12 -25.45
CA ALA A 29 15.34 -10.50 -25.79
C ALA A 29 16.37 -11.11 -24.81
N SER A 30 17.34 -10.30 -24.37
CA SER A 30 18.34 -10.75 -23.38
C SER A 30 17.72 -10.97 -22.00
N ILE A 31 16.78 -10.13 -21.55
CA ILE A 31 16.04 -10.31 -20.31
C ILE A 31 15.26 -11.63 -20.36
N LEU A 32 14.48 -11.87 -21.43
CA LEU A 32 13.71 -13.11 -21.58
C LEU A 32 14.60 -14.34 -21.57
N LYS A 33 15.70 -14.33 -22.34
CA LYS A 33 16.67 -15.44 -22.37
C LYS A 33 17.24 -15.76 -20.99
N GLN A 34 17.54 -14.75 -20.17
CA GLN A 34 18.04 -14.98 -18.82
C GLN A 34 16.96 -15.50 -17.88
N LEU A 35 15.73 -15.01 -17.99
CA LEU A 35 14.61 -15.54 -17.21
C LEU A 35 14.38 -17.02 -17.51
N GLU A 36 14.41 -17.40 -18.78
CA GLU A 36 14.32 -18.80 -19.19
C GLU A 36 15.48 -19.64 -18.65
N ALA A 37 16.72 -19.13 -18.75
CA ALA A 37 17.91 -19.82 -18.28
C ALA A 37 17.90 -20.12 -16.77
N VAL A 38 17.27 -19.25 -15.95
CA VAL A 38 17.09 -19.49 -14.52
C VAL A 38 15.80 -20.26 -14.19
N GLY A 39 15.05 -20.68 -15.21
CA GLY A 39 13.87 -21.53 -15.07
C GLY A 39 12.59 -20.81 -14.71
N ALA A 40 12.52 -19.49 -14.89
CA ALA A 40 11.29 -18.73 -14.70
C ALA A 40 10.16 -19.27 -15.60
N LYS A 41 8.95 -19.32 -15.07
CA LYS A 41 7.75 -19.80 -15.77
C LYS A 41 6.69 -18.73 -16.00
N GLY A 42 6.88 -17.53 -15.45
CA GLY A 42 5.90 -16.45 -15.53
C GLY A 42 4.59 -16.73 -14.79
N LYS A 43 4.57 -17.71 -13.89
CA LYS A 43 3.37 -18.03 -13.09
C LYS A 43 2.96 -16.85 -12.24
N ILE A 44 1.66 -16.76 -11.98
CA ILE A 44 1.14 -15.69 -11.12
C ILE A 44 1.88 -15.63 -9.77
N ASN A 45 2.32 -14.43 -9.38
CA ASN A 45 3.11 -14.14 -8.18
C ASN A 45 4.54 -14.75 -8.16
N GLU A 46 5.02 -15.34 -9.24
CA GLU A 46 6.42 -15.75 -9.34
C GLU A 46 7.33 -14.52 -9.40
N VAL A 47 8.35 -14.47 -8.54
CA VAL A 47 9.33 -13.38 -8.52
C VAL A 47 10.69 -13.94 -8.87
N THR A 48 11.24 -13.50 -9.99
CA THR A 48 12.56 -13.93 -10.48
C THR A 48 13.50 -12.74 -10.54
N ARG A 49 14.69 -12.88 -9.97
CA ARG A 49 15.73 -11.86 -10.03
C ARG A 49 16.83 -12.31 -10.98
N ILE A 50 17.19 -11.43 -11.90
CA ILE A 50 18.34 -11.64 -12.78
C ILE A 50 19.34 -10.49 -12.58
N PRO A 51 20.64 -10.78 -12.71
CA PRO A 51 21.67 -9.74 -12.62
C PRO A 51 21.51 -8.73 -13.76
N GLY A 52 22.15 -7.58 -13.64
CA GLY A 52 22.20 -6.60 -14.70
C GLY A 52 22.86 -7.17 -15.97
N ILE A 53 22.47 -6.65 -17.11
CA ILE A 53 22.91 -7.08 -18.44
C ILE A 53 23.48 -5.88 -19.17
N GLU A 54 24.77 -5.91 -19.52
CA GLU A 54 25.45 -4.78 -20.16
C GLU A 54 25.18 -3.48 -19.38
N ASP A 55 24.48 -2.52 -19.97
CA ASP A 55 24.12 -1.23 -19.33
C ASP A 55 22.77 -1.25 -18.61
N VAL A 56 22.15 -2.43 -18.45
CA VAL A 56 20.87 -2.60 -17.74
C VAL A 56 21.12 -2.97 -16.28
N ALA A 57 20.52 -2.21 -15.37
CA ALA A 57 20.52 -2.52 -13.94
C ALA A 57 19.90 -3.92 -13.68
N PRO A 58 20.14 -4.51 -12.48
CA PRO A 58 19.48 -5.76 -12.11
C PRO A 58 17.97 -5.69 -12.30
N VAL A 59 17.38 -6.75 -12.87
CA VAL A 59 15.96 -6.82 -13.18
C VAL A 59 15.26 -7.78 -12.22
N ILE A 60 14.12 -7.36 -11.73
CA ILE A 60 13.17 -8.19 -11.00
C ILE A 60 11.97 -8.41 -11.90
N ALA A 61 11.72 -9.64 -12.30
CA ALA A 61 10.55 -10.02 -13.06
C ALA A 61 9.45 -10.57 -12.16
N VAL A 62 8.22 -10.13 -12.39
CA VAL A 62 7.03 -10.66 -11.72
C VAL A 62 6.14 -11.37 -12.73
N GLY A 63 5.86 -12.64 -12.46
CA GLY A 63 4.95 -13.46 -13.26
C GLY A 63 3.49 -13.07 -13.01
N LEU A 64 2.74 -12.88 -14.09
CA LEU A 64 1.32 -12.53 -14.07
C LEU A 64 0.42 -13.66 -14.61
N GLY A 65 1.01 -14.80 -15.02
CA GLY A 65 0.26 -15.88 -15.65
C GLY A 65 -0.11 -15.54 -17.10
N LYS A 66 -1.31 -15.91 -17.54
CA LYS A 66 -1.79 -15.62 -18.89
C LYS A 66 -2.35 -14.20 -18.97
N ALA A 67 -2.12 -13.53 -20.11
CA ALA A 67 -2.53 -12.15 -20.32
C ALA A 67 -4.06 -11.97 -20.29
N ASP A 68 -4.80 -12.90 -20.88
CA ASP A 68 -6.27 -12.90 -20.94
C ASP A 68 -6.96 -13.20 -19.59
N GLU A 69 -6.20 -13.71 -18.61
CA GLU A 69 -6.69 -14.00 -17.27
C GLU A 69 -6.32 -12.91 -16.26
N LEU A 70 -5.59 -11.86 -16.66
CA LEU A 70 -5.17 -10.79 -15.74
C LEU A 70 -6.37 -9.92 -15.33
N ASP A 71 -6.49 -9.67 -14.04
CA ASP A 71 -7.40 -8.70 -13.43
C ASP A 71 -6.65 -7.84 -12.39
N ASP A 72 -7.30 -6.78 -11.92
CA ASP A 72 -6.71 -5.84 -10.95
C ASP A 72 -6.29 -6.53 -9.65
N GLU A 73 -7.03 -7.54 -9.19
CA GLU A 73 -6.69 -8.24 -7.96
C GLU A 73 -5.45 -9.11 -8.13
N LYS A 74 -5.31 -9.78 -9.25
CA LYS A 74 -4.11 -10.56 -9.58
C LYS A 74 -2.89 -9.66 -9.69
N LEU A 75 -3.03 -8.50 -10.35
CA LEU A 75 -1.97 -7.50 -10.46
C LEU A 75 -1.58 -6.95 -9.08
N ARG A 76 -2.56 -6.59 -8.25
CA ARG A 76 -2.34 -6.12 -6.88
C ARG A 76 -1.60 -7.14 -6.03
N ARG A 77 -1.97 -8.41 -6.10
CA ARG A 77 -1.28 -9.48 -5.37
C ARG A 77 0.14 -9.71 -5.87
N ALA A 78 0.34 -9.70 -7.17
CA ALA A 78 1.66 -9.90 -7.78
C ALA A 78 2.63 -8.78 -7.36
N THR A 79 2.23 -7.52 -7.48
CA THR A 79 3.04 -6.37 -7.08
C THR A 79 3.27 -6.33 -5.57
N GLY A 80 2.28 -6.71 -4.76
CA GLY A 80 2.44 -6.89 -3.31
C GLY A 80 3.42 -8.00 -2.95
N THR A 81 3.48 -9.07 -3.73
CA THR A 81 4.46 -10.15 -3.53
C THR A 81 5.87 -9.68 -3.86
N VAL A 82 6.04 -8.91 -4.93
CA VAL A 82 7.31 -8.27 -5.24
C VAL A 82 7.74 -7.35 -4.10
N ALA A 83 6.86 -6.46 -3.64
CA ALA A 83 7.16 -5.50 -2.59
C ALA A 83 7.76 -6.17 -1.35
N ARG A 84 7.18 -7.28 -0.91
CA ARG A 84 7.71 -8.07 0.23
C ARG A 84 9.08 -8.67 -0.02
N SER A 85 9.48 -8.84 -1.27
CA SER A 85 10.78 -9.40 -1.64
C SER A 85 11.89 -8.36 -1.76
N LEU A 86 11.62 -7.07 -1.62
CA LEU A 86 12.53 -5.96 -1.92
C LEU A 86 13.45 -5.54 -0.76
N SER A 87 13.71 -6.41 0.19
CA SER A 87 14.66 -6.10 1.28
C SER A 87 16.02 -5.66 0.72
N GLY A 88 16.54 -4.54 1.23
CA GLY A 88 17.83 -3.99 0.82
C GLY A 88 17.83 -3.24 -0.52
N VAL A 89 16.66 -2.99 -1.12
CA VAL A 89 16.54 -2.20 -2.35
C VAL A 89 15.98 -0.82 -2.01
N GLU A 90 16.68 0.25 -2.44
CA GLU A 90 16.30 1.63 -2.15
C GLU A 90 15.46 2.28 -3.26
N ASN A 91 15.82 2.02 -4.51
CA ASN A 91 15.19 2.66 -5.67
C ASN A 91 14.82 1.63 -6.73
N ILE A 92 13.62 1.75 -7.23
CA ILE A 92 13.07 0.88 -8.26
C ILE A 92 12.34 1.70 -9.31
N ALA A 93 12.52 1.34 -10.58
CA ALA A 93 11.70 1.78 -11.68
C ALA A 93 10.81 0.63 -12.18
N THR A 94 9.58 0.92 -12.57
CA THR A 94 8.65 -0.10 -13.08
C THR A 94 7.67 0.44 -14.11
N THR A 95 7.36 -0.38 -15.11
CA THR A 95 6.29 -0.14 -16.09
C THR A 95 5.01 -0.89 -15.76
N VAL A 96 4.98 -1.63 -14.66
CA VAL A 96 3.83 -2.49 -14.28
C VAL A 96 2.53 -1.70 -14.12
N GLY A 97 2.62 -0.39 -13.85
CA GLY A 97 1.47 0.51 -13.78
C GLY A 97 0.70 0.65 -15.10
N GLU A 98 1.32 0.38 -16.25
CA GLU A 98 0.65 0.37 -17.55
C GLU A 98 -0.42 -0.73 -17.67
N LEU A 99 -0.33 -1.76 -16.84
CA LEU A 99 -1.30 -2.87 -16.78
C LEU A 99 -2.49 -2.60 -15.85
N GLY A 100 -2.40 -1.54 -15.04
CA GLY A 100 -3.40 -1.13 -14.06
C GLY A 100 -2.74 -0.35 -12.93
N LEU A 101 -2.75 0.99 -13.03
CA LEU A 101 -1.97 1.85 -12.15
C LEU A 101 -2.44 1.75 -10.69
N GLU A 102 -3.74 1.84 -10.44
CA GLU A 102 -4.30 1.72 -9.08
C GLU A 102 -3.93 0.39 -8.45
N ALA A 103 -4.10 -0.72 -9.17
CA ALA A 103 -3.79 -2.06 -8.67
C ALA A 103 -2.29 -2.20 -8.37
N ALA A 104 -1.43 -1.68 -9.23
CA ALA A 104 0.02 -1.73 -9.05
C ALA A 104 0.47 -0.88 -7.85
N VAL A 105 0.03 0.38 -7.75
CA VAL A 105 0.38 1.30 -6.66
C VAL A 105 -0.11 0.75 -5.32
N THR A 106 -1.36 0.29 -5.26
CA THR A 106 -1.92 -0.27 -4.03
C THR A 106 -1.24 -1.57 -3.64
N GLY A 107 -0.91 -2.43 -4.61
CA GLY A 107 -0.18 -3.67 -4.36
C GLY A 107 1.21 -3.42 -3.77
N PHE A 108 2.01 -2.57 -4.39
CA PHE A 108 3.33 -2.19 -3.87
C PHE A 108 3.24 -1.53 -2.49
N GLY A 109 2.36 -0.53 -2.32
CA GLY A 109 2.23 0.20 -1.08
C GLY A 109 1.77 -0.68 0.08
N LEU A 110 0.75 -1.51 -0.13
CA LEU A 110 0.24 -2.42 0.91
C LEU A 110 1.16 -3.62 1.15
N GLY A 111 1.91 -4.05 0.13
CA GLY A 111 2.86 -5.14 0.23
C GLY A 111 4.13 -4.79 0.99
N SER A 112 4.57 -3.52 0.94
CA SER A 112 5.75 -3.03 1.65
C SER A 112 5.47 -2.66 3.11
N TYR A 113 4.21 -2.72 3.56
CA TYR A 113 3.84 -2.37 4.92
C TYR A 113 4.51 -3.26 5.97
N SER A 114 5.15 -2.64 6.93
CA SER A 114 5.66 -3.26 8.15
C SER A 114 5.30 -2.38 9.35
N TYR A 115 4.65 -2.95 10.36
CA TYR A 115 4.35 -2.23 11.60
C TYR A 115 5.65 -2.02 12.39
N LYS A 116 6.08 -0.77 12.47
CA LYS A 116 7.33 -0.39 13.18
C LYS A 116 7.10 -0.06 14.66
N GLY A 117 5.83 0.03 15.10
CA GLY A 117 5.33 0.44 16.42
C GLY A 117 6.33 0.26 17.57
N LEU A 118 5.99 -0.11 18.73
CA LEU A 118 6.69 -0.10 20.00
C LEU A 118 8.06 -0.84 20.12
N ARG A 119 8.74 -1.14 19.03
CA ARG A 119 10.10 -1.67 19.12
C ARG A 119 11.04 -0.57 19.64
N LYS A 120 11.73 -0.84 20.74
CA LYS A 120 12.86 -0.04 21.16
C LYS A 120 13.95 -0.22 20.11
N ALA A 121 14.33 0.86 19.44
CA ALA A 121 15.55 0.81 18.65
C ALA A 121 16.69 0.42 19.60
N SER A 122 17.34 -0.71 19.39
CA SER A 122 18.63 -0.96 20.05
C SER A 122 19.65 -0.02 19.41
N ASP A 123 20.60 0.47 20.18
CA ASP A 123 21.65 1.37 19.66
C ASP A 123 22.45 0.69 18.52
N GLU A 124 22.45 -0.64 18.46
CA GLU A 124 23.05 -1.44 17.38
C GLU A 124 22.17 -1.49 16.11
N ASP A 125 20.83 -1.34 16.24
CA ASP A 125 19.92 -1.30 15.10
C ASP A 125 19.86 0.09 14.42
N ALA A 126 20.41 1.13 15.07
CA ALA A 126 20.30 2.50 14.59
C ALA A 126 21.25 2.82 13.41
N GLU A 127 22.36 2.10 13.26
CA GLU A 127 23.32 2.33 12.17
C GLU A 127 23.20 1.34 11.01
N ASP A 128 22.77 0.09 11.26
CA ASP A 128 22.83 -0.98 10.24
C ASP A 128 21.43 -1.40 9.70
N THR A 129 20.35 -0.99 10.35
CA THR A 129 18.96 -1.31 9.92
C THR A 129 18.04 -0.10 9.82
N ALA A 130 18.57 1.09 9.61
CA ALA A 130 17.74 2.15 9.07
C ALA A 130 17.25 1.65 7.71
N ASP A 131 16.08 0.98 7.70
CA ASP A 131 15.35 0.62 6.48
C ASP A 131 15.26 1.90 5.64
N LYS A 132 16.22 2.04 4.70
CA LYS A 132 16.15 3.16 3.78
C LYS A 132 14.81 3.06 3.08
N PRO A 133 14.07 4.17 2.98
CA PRO A 133 12.75 4.12 2.38
C PRO A 133 12.85 3.64 0.94
N LEU A 134 12.09 2.60 0.63
CA LEU A 134 11.94 2.13 -0.75
C LEU A 134 11.20 3.19 -1.56
N THR A 135 11.85 3.69 -2.60
CA THR A 135 11.25 4.59 -3.58
C THR A 135 10.93 3.81 -4.85
N ILE A 136 9.67 3.86 -5.28
CA ILE A 136 9.21 3.19 -6.50
C ILE A 136 8.80 4.25 -7.52
N HIS A 137 9.49 4.26 -8.66
CA HIS A 137 9.21 5.13 -9.78
C HIS A 137 8.34 4.39 -10.80
N PHE A 138 7.08 4.77 -10.88
CA PHE A 138 6.19 4.31 -11.96
C PHE A 138 6.50 5.10 -13.22
N ILE A 139 6.75 4.38 -14.31
CA ILE A 139 7.03 4.96 -15.62
C ILE A 139 5.75 4.87 -16.44
N GLY A 140 5.25 6.02 -16.90
CA GLY A 140 3.92 6.12 -17.50
C GLY A 140 2.80 6.24 -16.47
N GLY A 141 1.56 6.20 -16.96
CA GLY A 141 0.36 6.29 -16.13
C GLY A 141 -0.14 7.73 -15.90
N ASP A 142 -1.36 7.83 -15.39
CA ASP A 142 -2.01 9.10 -15.08
C ASP A 142 -1.64 9.59 -13.69
N LYS A 143 -1.30 10.88 -13.58
CA LYS A 143 -0.84 11.46 -12.31
C LYS A 143 -1.97 11.56 -11.27
N ASP A 144 -3.19 11.87 -11.69
CA ASP A 144 -4.29 12.05 -10.75
C ASP A 144 -4.76 10.68 -10.21
N GLU A 145 -4.74 9.65 -11.07
CA GLU A 145 -4.97 8.26 -10.66
C GLU A 145 -3.89 7.79 -9.68
N PHE A 146 -2.62 8.11 -9.94
CA PHE A 146 -1.52 7.78 -9.03
C PHE A 146 -1.71 8.41 -7.65
N VAL A 147 -2.04 9.72 -7.60
CA VAL A 147 -2.28 10.43 -6.33
C VAL A 147 -3.48 9.84 -5.60
N ALA A 148 -4.58 9.53 -6.30
CA ALA A 148 -5.74 8.88 -5.69
C ALA A 148 -5.38 7.52 -5.09
N SER A 149 -4.58 6.73 -5.80
CA SER A 149 -4.11 5.42 -5.34
C SER A 149 -3.19 5.54 -4.11
N GLN A 150 -2.33 6.55 -4.04
CA GLN A 150 -1.50 6.83 -2.86
C GLN A 150 -2.36 7.17 -1.64
N ILE A 151 -3.43 7.96 -1.79
CA ILE A 151 -4.35 8.28 -0.70
C ILE A 151 -5.01 7.01 -0.14
N ILE A 152 -5.38 6.08 -1.02
CA ILE A 152 -5.92 4.78 -0.60
C ILE A 152 -4.88 4.00 0.21
N VAL A 153 -3.64 3.91 -0.28
CA VAL A 153 -2.54 3.22 0.42
C VAL A 153 -2.30 3.82 1.80
N GLU A 154 -2.14 5.14 1.90
CA GLU A 154 -1.89 5.84 3.16
C GLU A 154 -3.04 5.63 4.16
N SER A 155 -4.29 5.68 3.68
CA SER A 155 -5.47 5.45 4.51
C SER A 155 -5.52 4.02 5.07
N VAL A 156 -5.18 3.02 4.25
CA VAL A 156 -5.13 1.62 4.69
C VAL A 156 -3.96 1.38 5.64
N ILE A 157 -2.80 2.00 5.41
CA ILE A 157 -1.64 1.94 6.31
C ILE A 157 -2.00 2.53 7.68
N LEU A 158 -2.64 3.71 7.71
CA LEU A 158 -3.12 4.31 8.96
C LEU A 158 -4.06 3.36 9.71
N ALA A 159 -5.02 2.76 9.01
CA ALA A 159 -5.93 1.80 9.63
C ALA A 159 -5.18 0.57 10.18
N ARG A 160 -4.20 0.05 9.46
CA ARG A 160 -3.35 -1.07 9.92
C ARG A 160 -2.52 -0.70 11.14
N ASP A 161 -1.95 0.51 11.18
CA ASP A 161 -1.19 1.00 12.33
C ASP A 161 -2.07 1.09 13.57
N LEU A 162 -3.30 1.60 13.42
CA LEU A 162 -4.28 1.65 14.51
C LEU A 162 -4.66 0.25 14.99
N VAL A 163 -4.91 -0.71 14.08
CA VAL A 163 -5.24 -2.10 14.44
C VAL A 163 -4.08 -2.81 15.13
N ASN A 164 -2.84 -2.55 14.71
CA ASN A 164 -1.64 -3.19 15.27
C ASN A 164 -1.15 -2.52 16.56
N THR A 165 -1.64 -1.32 16.88
CA THR A 165 -1.26 -0.62 18.10
C THR A 165 -1.90 -1.29 19.32
N PRO A 166 -1.11 -1.71 20.33
CA PRO A 166 -1.63 -2.37 21.52
C PRO A 166 -2.61 -1.52 22.32
N SER A 167 -3.58 -2.16 22.96
CA SER A 167 -4.63 -1.50 23.77
C SER A 167 -4.10 -0.68 24.96
N SER A 168 -2.86 -0.91 25.38
CA SER A 168 -2.17 -0.06 26.36
C SER A 168 -1.88 1.35 25.83
N HIS A 169 -1.78 1.51 24.52
CA HIS A 169 -1.48 2.75 23.81
C HIS A 169 -2.68 3.27 23.02
N LEU A 170 -3.49 2.38 22.45
CA LEU A 170 -4.70 2.75 21.72
C LEU A 170 -5.96 2.37 22.51
N TYR A 171 -6.65 3.38 23.02
CA TYR A 171 -7.90 3.28 23.77
C TYR A 171 -8.78 4.49 23.40
N PRO A 172 -10.05 4.55 23.82
CA PRO A 172 -11.01 5.54 23.30
C PRO A 172 -10.51 6.97 23.27
N GLU A 173 -9.87 7.45 24.34
CA GLU A 173 -9.36 8.82 24.42
C GLU A 173 -8.17 9.04 23.48
N SER A 174 -7.15 8.16 23.51
CA SER A 174 -5.97 8.32 22.64
C SER A 174 -6.34 8.18 21.17
N TYR A 175 -7.28 7.26 20.83
CA TYR A 175 -7.81 7.14 19.47
C TYR A 175 -8.50 8.44 19.03
N ALA A 176 -9.34 9.03 19.88
CA ALA A 176 -10.04 10.28 19.55
C ALA A 176 -9.06 11.43 19.27
N VAL A 177 -7.96 11.52 20.03
CA VAL A 177 -6.89 12.51 19.81
C VAL A 177 -6.17 12.26 18.49
N ILE A 178 -5.78 11.01 18.21
CA ILE A 178 -5.11 10.65 16.95
C ILE A 178 -6.00 10.98 15.76
N ALA A 179 -7.28 10.58 15.82
CA ALA A 179 -8.23 10.82 14.74
C ALA A 179 -8.53 12.31 14.54
N ALA A 180 -8.59 13.10 15.62
CA ALA A 180 -8.76 14.55 15.53
C ALA A 180 -7.57 15.23 14.86
N ASN A 181 -6.35 14.83 15.22
CA ASN A 181 -5.12 15.34 14.61
C ASN A 181 -5.05 14.99 13.13
N GLU A 182 -5.41 13.77 12.77
CA GLU A 182 -5.45 13.35 11.37
C GLU A 182 -6.51 14.11 10.58
N ALA A 183 -7.73 14.20 11.11
CA ALA A 183 -8.82 14.95 10.51
C ALA A 183 -8.48 16.44 10.28
N GLY A 184 -7.71 17.04 11.19
CA GLY A 184 -7.25 18.42 11.09
C GLY A 184 -6.38 18.69 9.86
N LYS A 185 -5.57 17.69 9.42
CA LYS A 185 -4.73 17.81 8.21
C LYS A 185 -5.56 18.00 6.95
N TYR A 186 -6.79 17.49 6.96
CA TYR A 186 -7.71 17.52 5.80
C TYR A 186 -8.87 18.50 5.99
N GLY A 187 -8.82 19.34 7.04
CA GLY A 187 -9.84 20.36 7.29
C GLY A 187 -11.21 19.82 7.69
N LEU A 188 -11.28 18.62 8.26
CA LEU A 188 -12.53 18.08 8.79
C LEU A 188 -12.88 18.76 10.11
N LYS A 189 -14.18 19.04 10.33
CA LYS A 189 -14.66 19.44 11.65
C LYS A 189 -14.70 18.21 12.55
N THR A 190 -14.07 18.34 13.72
CA THR A 190 -14.03 17.28 14.73
C THR A 190 -14.85 17.68 15.95
N GLU A 191 -15.62 16.76 16.49
CA GLU A 191 -16.36 16.85 17.73
C GLU A 191 -16.13 15.56 18.53
N ILE A 192 -15.72 15.70 19.78
CA ILE A 192 -15.46 14.57 20.69
C ILE A 192 -16.32 14.77 21.91
N LEU A 193 -17.18 13.80 22.22
CA LEU A 193 -17.94 13.76 23.45
C LEU A 193 -17.26 12.79 24.42
N ASP A 194 -17.00 13.26 25.63
CA ASP A 194 -16.52 12.42 26.72
C ASP A 194 -17.68 11.71 27.45
N ASP A 195 -17.38 10.97 28.50
CA ASP A 195 -18.36 10.18 29.23
C ASP A 195 -19.39 11.05 29.99
N GLU A 196 -19.02 12.25 30.44
CA GLU A 196 -19.93 13.18 31.07
C GLU A 196 -20.92 13.76 30.04
N GLN A 197 -20.42 14.24 28.93
CA GLN A 197 -21.23 14.73 27.81
C GLN A 197 -22.14 13.65 27.21
N LEU A 198 -21.63 12.40 27.11
CA LEU A 198 -22.42 11.27 26.67
C LEU A 198 -23.59 10.96 27.61
N ALA A 199 -23.42 11.18 28.93
CA ALA A 199 -24.48 11.01 29.89
C ALA A 199 -25.53 12.14 29.81
N GLU A 200 -25.08 13.38 29.70
CA GLU A 200 -25.95 14.54 29.54
C GLU A 200 -26.81 14.50 28.29
N ASP A 201 -26.22 14.05 27.17
CA ASP A 201 -26.88 13.96 25.87
C ASP A 201 -27.70 12.65 25.69
N GLY A 202 -27.73 11.77 26.71
CA GLY A 202 -28.55 10.56 26.71
C GLY A 202 -28.02 9.38 25.87
N PHE A 203 -26.71 9.33 25.59
CA PHE A 203 -26.07 8.22 24.88
C PHE A 203 -25.88 6.96 25.75
N GLY A 204 -26.97 6.50 26.38
CA GLY A 204 -26.96 5.38 27.32
C GLY A 204 -26.40 4.08 26.75
N GLY A 205 -26.57 3.80 25.46
CA GLY A 205 -26.02 2.60 24.79
C GLY A 205 -24.49 2.60 24.77
N ILE A 206 -23.85 3.75 24.52
CA ILE A 206 -22.37 3.88 24.52
C ILE A 206 -21.85 3.71 25.95
N LEU A 207 -22.50 4.36 26.91
CA LEU A 207 -22.14 4.28 28.32
C LEU A 207 -22.31 2.87 28.88
N ALA A 208 -23.39 2.15 28.53
CA ALA A 208 -23.62 0.79 28.98
C ALA A 208 -22.49 -0.16 28.57
N VAL A 209 -21.93 0.03 27.36
CA VAL A 209 -20.80 -0.77 26.88
C VAL A 209 -19.48 -0.32 27.53
N GLY A 210 -19.28 1.01 27.69
CA GLY A 210 -18.00 1.57 28.14
C GLY A 210 -17.77 1.63 29.65
N ASN A 211 -18.84 1.60 30.47
CA ASN A 211 -18.73 1.88 31.92
C ASN A 211 -17.95 0.81 32.70
N GLY A 212 -17.82 -0.42 32.18
CA GLY A 212 -17.02 -1.47 32.82
C GLY A 212 -15.50 -1.26 32.71
N SER A 213 -15.05 -0.31 31.90
CA SER A 213 -13.63 -0.04 31.69
C SER A 213 -13.15 1.15 32.53
N SER A 214 -11.91 1.09 33.01
CA SER A 214 -11.20 2.27 33.54
C SER A 214 -10.89 3.31 32.46
N ARG A 215 -10.89 2.89 31.20
CA ARG A 215 -10.73 3.74 30.02
C ARG A 215 -12.11 4.15 29.51
N LYS A 216 -12.55 5.34 29.85
CA LYS A 216 -13.92 5.80 29.57
C LYS A 216 -14.20 5.92 28.06
N PRO A 217 -15.47 5.69 27.64
CA PRO A 217 -15.85 5.78 26.23
C PRO A 217 -15.76 7.19 25.67
N ARG A 218 -15.69 7.29 24.37
CA ARG A 218 -15.75 8.54 23.61
C ARG A 218 -16.68 8.36 22.43
N LEU A 219 -17.36 9.43 22.01
CA LEU A 219 -18.00 9.52 20.71
C LEU A 219 -17.26 10.56 19.88
N LEU A 220 -16.69 10.10 18.78
CA LEU A 220 -15.98 10.95 17.82
C LEU A 220 -16.85 11.17 16.60
N ARG A 221 -17.10 12.42 16.23
CA ARG A 221 -17.76 12.81 15.00
C ARG A 221 -16.80 13.61 14.13
N LEU A 222 -16.52 13.09 12.94
CA LEU A 222 -15.76 13.77 11.90
C LEU A 222 -16.72 14.22 10.81
N THR A 223 -16.69 15.49 10.44
CA THR A 223 -17.58 16.04 9.43
C THR A 223 -16.80 16.73 8.35
N TRP A 224 -17.00 16.28 7.11
CA TRP A 224 -16.54 16.96 5.93
C TRP A 224 -17.73 17.47 5.10
N LYS A 225 -17.68 18.71 4.65
CA LYS A 225 -18.76 19.33 3.86
C LYS A 225 -18.23 19.85 2.54
N HIS A 226 -18.80 19.37 1.46
CA HIS A 226 -18.57 19.96 0.14
C HIS A 226 -19.64 21.02 -0.17
N ARG A 227 -19.23 22.16 -0.77
CA ARG A 227 -20.15 23.29 -1.05
C ARG A 227 -21.35 22.93 -1.92
N LYS A 228 -21.21 21.91 -2.79
CA LYS A 228 -22.25 21.44 -3.72
C LYS A 228 -22.81 20.06 -3.31
N ALA A 229 -22.65 19.66 -2.06
CA ALA A 229 -23.17 18.36 -1.62
C ALA A 229 -24.71 18.36 -1.67
N SER A 230 -25.26 17.41 -2.43
CA SER A 230 -26.69 17.15 -2.54
C SER A 230 -27.16 15.97 -1.67
N LYS A 231 -26.22 15.23 -1.10
CA LYS A 231 -26.48 14.05 -0.27
C LYS A 231 -25.59 14.06 0.96
N HIS A 232 -26.06 13.40 2.01
CA HIS A 232 -25.27 13.11 3.21
C HIS A 232 -25.03 11.61 3.29
N VAL A 233 -23.79 11.24 3.60
CA VAL A 233 -23.40 9.86 3.89
C VAL A 233 -22.84 9.84 5.31
N ALA A 234 -23.30 8.91 6.12
CA ALA A 234 -22.75 8.67 7.45
C ALA A 234 -22.09 7.28 7.46
N LEU A 235 -20.82 7.23 7.88
CA LEU A 235 -20.12 6.00 8.17
C LEU A 235 -20.07 5.85 9.67
N VAL A 236 -20.61 4.75 10.19
CA VAL A 236 -20.69 4.47 11.63
C VAL A 236 -19.82 3.26 11.93
N GLY A 237 -18.91 3.41 12.89
CA GLY A 237 -18.00 2.38 13.35
C GLY A 237 -17.95 2.29 14.87
N LYS A 238 -17.38 1.20 15.39
CA LYS A 238 -17.22 0.94 16.82
C LYS A 238 -15.79 0.50 17.09
#